data_52b35e42ecb11e4d0878891dede8e37d
#
_entry.id   52b35e42ecb11e4d0878891dede8e37d
#
_cell.length_a   1.000
_cell.length_b   1.000
_cell.length_c   1.000
_cell.angle_alpha   90.00
_cell.angle_beta   90.00
_cell.angle_gamma   90.00
#
_symmetry.space_group_name_H-M   'P 1'
#
loop_
_entity.id
_entity.type
_entity.pdbx_description
1 polymer ?
#
loop_
_entity_poly.entity_id
_entity_poly.type
_entity_poly.pdbx_seq_one_letter_code
_entity_poly.pdbx_strand_id
1 'polypeptide(L)'
;MIIKAFEIDKLKKKNEKFFLLYGENEGLKNQVFQEVFAKNFENKLERFEENEILNNFDNFISSIINKSFFDESKLILIQRTTDRIIKLIDDLLDKNITDVTIVFNAGILEKKSKLRSKFEKEKTLICVPFYKDDIKTLRQVANNFFIKNKISLSQEVVNLIVERSSGDRINLMNELEKISLFVIDKKKINIEDVIKLTNLAENYSVSELADNCLLKNLNKVNKIFNENIFSLDDCILIIRTLLMKSKRLLELKKVQRTNKNLDEIITSYKPPIFWKDKEIVKSQINKWELVDTEEMIYKINKTELEVKQNYTNALNIVSDFVLNSAR
;
A
#
# COMPACT_ATOMS: atom_id res chain seq x y z
N MET A 1 -27.11 3.54 0.10
CA MET A 1 -26.78 4.99 -0.12
C MET A 1 -25.26 5.17 -0.18
N ILE A 2 -24.74 5.95 -1.16
CA ILE A 2 -23.27 6.21 -1.29
C ILE A 2 -22.94 7.53 -0.59
N ILE A 3 -21.93 7.51 0.28
CA ILE A 3 -21.34 8.71 0.92
C ILE A 3 -19.86 8.77 0.54
N LYS A 4 -19.38 9.92 0.09
CA LYS A 4 -17.96 10.07 -0.29
C LYS A 4 -17.08 10.23 0.95
N ALA A 5 -15.84 9.73 0.92
CA ALA A 5 -14.93 9.74 2.07
C ALA A 5 -14.65 11.14 2.65
N PHE A 6 -14.78 12.21 1.86
CA PHE A 6 -14.65 13.59 2.34
C PHE A 6 -15.94 14.15 3.02
N GLU A 7 -17.05 13.42 2.95
CA GLU A 7 -18.33 13.78 3.58
C GLU A 7 -18.54 13.02 4.93
N ILE A 8 -17.47 12.67 5.61
CA ILE A 8 -17.45 11.86 6.85
C ILE A 8 -18.39 12.40 7.94
N ASP A 9 -18.52 13.71 8.04
CA ASP A 9 -19.43 14.32 9.03
C ASP A 9 -20.89 13.98 8.78
N LYS A 10 -21.25 13.59 7.57
CA LYS A 10 -22.60 13.06 7.29
C LYS A 10 -22.80 11.67 7.90
N LEU A 11 -21.73 10.87 8.03
CA LEU A 11 -21.80 9.54 8.68
C LEU A 11 -22.13 9.65 10.17
N LYS A 12 -21.53 10.64 10.86
CA LYS A 12 -21.75 10.86 12.30
C LYS A 12 -23.21 11.17 12.66
N LYS A 13 -23.98 11.66 11.67
CA LYS A 13 -25.40 12.06 11.86
C LYS A 13 -26.38 10.97 11.40
N LYS A 14 -25.89 9.81 11.00
CA LYS A 14 -26.69 8.74 10.44
C LYS A 14 -27.07 7.71 11.50
N ASN A 15 -28.34 7.27 11.48
CA ASN A 15 -28.87 6.25 12.36
C ASN A 15 -28.84 4.84 11.78
N GLU A 16 -28.37 4.70 10.53
CA GLU A 16 -28.21 3.41 9.87
C GLU A 16 -27.22 2.55 10.66
N LYS A 17 -27.41 1.23 10.56
CA LYS A 17 -26.65 0.25 11.36
C LYS A 17 -25.62 -0.53 10.54
N PHE A 18 -25.70 -0.47 9.21
CA PHE A 18 -24.86 -1.25 8.32
C PHE A 18 -24.04 -0.35 7.39
N PHE A 19 -22.73 -0.45 7.51
CA PHE A 19 -21.79 0.38 6.76
C PHE A 19 -20.80 -0.50 6.01
N LEU A 20 -20.58 -0.24 4.72
CA LEU A 20 -19.55 -0.86 3.92
C LEU A 20 -18.43 0.16 3.62
N LEU A 21 -17.25 -0.09 4.13
CA LEU A 21 -16.04 0.66 3.81
C LEU A 21 -15.24 -0.16 2.80
N TYR A 22 -15.07 0.31 1.57
CA TYR A 22 -14.37 -0.46 0.54
C TYR A 22 -13.43 0.41 -0.29
N GLY A 23 -12.39 -0.20 -0.84
CA GLY A 23 -11.38 0.47 -1.67
C GLY A 23 -9.96 0.16 -1.23
N GLU A 24 -9.01 0.75 -1.92
CA GLU A 24 -7.58 0.46 -1.74
C GLU A 24 -6.89 1.32 -0.66
N ASN A 25 -7.51 2.41 -0.21
CA ASN A 25 -6.92 3.32 0.78
C ASN A 25 -7.16 2.83 2.21
N GLU A 26 -6.38 1.83 2.63
CA GLU A 26 -6.50 1.27 3.98
C GLU A 26 -6.24 2.31 5.08
N GLY A 27 -5.30 3.22 4.86
CA GLY A 27 -4.98 4.28 5.84
C GLY A 27 -6.17 5.20 6.09
N LEU A 28 -6.86 5.64 5.04
CA LEU A 28 -8.04 6.49 5.18
C LEU A 28 -9.24 5.70 5.76
N LYS A 29 -9.42 4.42 5.38
CA LYS A 29 -10.45 3.56 5.97
C LYS A 29 -10.26 3.42 7.48
N ASN A 30 -9.03 3.11 7.90
CA ASN A 30 -8.71 2.99 9.32
C ASN A 30 -8.91 4.30 10.08
N GLN A 31 -8.47 5.42 9.53
CA GLN A 31 -8.68 6.74 10.13
C GLN A 31 -10.18 7.02 10.32
N VAL A 32 -10.97 6.84 9.27
CA VAL A 32 -12.43 7.06 9.33
C VAL A 32 -13.10 6.11 10.31
N PHE A 33 -12.70 4.84 10.33
CA PHE A 33 -13.24 3.87 11.28
C PHE A 33 -12.99 4.32 12.72
N GLN A 34 -11.78 4.75 13.06
CA GLN A 34 -11.45 5.22 14.40
C GLN A 34 -12.22 6.50 14.77
N GLU A 35 -12.25 7.49 13.89
CA GLU A 35 -12.84 8.82 14.18
C GLU A 35 -14.38 8.80 14.22
N VAL A 36 -15.01 7.95 13.43
CA VAL A 36 -16.48 7.95 13.27
C VAL A 36 -17.16 6.87 14.10
N PHE A 37 -16.57 5.68 14.14
CA PHE A 37 -17.20 4.52 14.75
C PHE A 37 -16.56 4.16 16.09
N ALA A 38 -15.26 3.84 16.12
CA ALA A 38 -14.63 3.26 17.30
C ALA A 38 -14.65 4.18 18.51
N LYS A 39 -14.47 5.49 18.31
CA LYS A 39 -14.44 6.48 19.39
C LYS A 39 -15.68 6.47 20.31
N ASN A 40 -16.83 6.07 19.78
CA ASN A 40 -18.08 6.02 20.53
C ASN A 40 -18.35 4.65 21.18
N PHE A 41 -17.46 3.66 20.96
CA PHE A 41 -17.65 2.26 21.38
C PHE A 41 -16.39 1.67 22.03
N GLU A 42 -15.57 2.46 22.74
CA GLU A 42 -14.23 2.10 23.21
C GLU A 42 -14.11 0.72 23.88
N ASN A 43 -15.13 0.28 24.63
CA ASN A 43 -15.13 -1.02 25.31
C ASN A 43 -16.08 -2.06 24.69
N LYS A 44 -16.69 -1.79 23.55
CA LYS A 44 -17.77 -2.59 22.94
C LYS A 44 -17.54 -2.88 21.47
N LEU A 45 -16.27 -2.81 21.04
CA LEU A 45 -15.84 -3.12 19.69
C LEU A 45 -15.43 -4.59 19.61
N GLU A 46 -16.18 -5.36 18.84
CA GLU A 46 -15.83 -6.73 18.45
C GLU A 46 -15.30 -6.77 17.03
N ARG A 47 -14.28 -7.58 16.77
CA ARG A 47 -13.65 -7.72 15.45
C ARG A 47 -13.69 -9.17 15.01
N PHE A 48 -14.12 -9.38 13.78
CA PHE A 48 -14.21 -10.69 13.15
C PHE A 48 -13.63 -10.68 11.75
N GLU A 49 -13.05 -11.78 11.33
CA GLU A 49 -12.77 -12.06 9.94
C GLU A 49 -13.99 -12.68 9.25
N GLU A 50 -14.23 -12.38 7.97
CA GLU A 50 -15.35 -12.97 7.22
C GLU A 50 -15.41 -14.49 7.35
N ASN A 51 -14.23 -15.17 7.23
CA ASN A 51 -14.16 -16.63 7.30
C ASN A 51 -14.56 -17.18 8.67
N GLU A 52 -14.27 -16.50 9.77
CA GLU A 52 -14.67 -16.91 11.11
C GLU A 52 -16.20 -16.91 11.24
N ILE A 53 -16.83 -15.88 10.72
CA ILE A 53 -18.29 -15.76 10.71
C ILE A 53 -18.93 -16.83 9.84
N LEU A 54 -18.41 -17.02 8.62
CA LEU A 54 -18.98 -18.01 7.69
C LEU A 54 -18.85 -19.44 8.20
N ASN A 55 -17.81 -19.75 8.97
CA ASN A 55 -17.63 -21.07 9.59
C ASN A 55 -18.51 -21.29 10.80
N ASN A 56 -18.98 -20.23 11.47
CA ASN A 56 -19.82 -20.28 12.67
C ASN A 56 -21.09 -19.43 12.54
N PHE A 57 -21.71 -19.49 11.37
CA PHE A 57 -22.76 -18.57 10.94
C PHE A 57 -23.95 -18.48 11.92
N ASP A 58 -24.53 -19.61 12.32
CA ASP A 58 -25.69 -19.64 13.20
C ASP A 58 -25.38 -19.16 14.62
N ASN A 59 -24.19 -19.48 15.13
CA ASN A 59 -23.72 -19.01 16.42
C ASN A 59 -23.50 -17.50 16.40
N PHE A 60 -22.93 -16.96 15.32
CA PHE A 60 -22.72 -15.52 15.16
C PHE A 60 -24.07 -14.77 15.14
N ILE A 61 -25.02 -15.22 14.32
CA ILE A 61 -26.37 -14.63 14.30
C ILE A 61 -27.04 -14.71 15.68
N SER A 62 -26.97 -15.88 16.33
CA SER A 62 -27.53 -16.07 17.65
C SER A 62 -26.90 -15.12 18.69
N SER A 63 -25.61 -14.87 18.63
CA SER A 63 -24.89 -13.93 19.52
C SER A 63 -25.32 -12.48 19.35
N ILE A 64 -25.78 -12.10 18.15
CA ILE A 64 -26.29 -10.76 17.86
C ILE A 64 -27.73 -10.62 18.31
N ILE A 65 -28.56 -11.69 18.18
CA ILE A 65 -30.00 -11.66 18.48
C ILE A 65 -30.29 -11.89 19.97
N ASN A 66 -29.59 -12.84 20.59
CA ASN A 66 -29.77 -13.22 21.99
C ASN A 66 -29.08 -12.19 22.91
N LYS A 67 -29.66 -11.00 22.98
CA LYS A 67 -29.17 -9.94 23.87
C LYS A 67 -29.67 -10.13 25.29
N SER A 68 -28.78 -9.86 26.24
CA SER A 68 -29.20 -9.52 27.60
C SER A 68 -29.95 -8.18 27.60
N PHE A 69 -30.99 -8.04 28.35
CA PHE A 69 -31.76 -6.79 28.56
C PHE A 69 -30.91 -5.61 29.07
N PHE A 70 -29.68 -5.88 29.46
CA PHE A 70 -28.70 -4.91 29.99
C PHE A 70 -27.55 -4.55 28.98
N ASP A 71 -27.59 -5.12 27.77
CA ASP A 71 -26.51 -4.85 26.79
C ASP A 71 -26.76 -3.52 26.08
N GLU A 72 -25.83 -2.60 26.29
CA GLU A 72 -25.73 -1.36 25.54
C GLU A 72 -25.33 -1.62 24.07
N SER A 73 -25.47 -0.61 23.21
CA SER A 73 -25.16 -0.72 21.78
C SER A 73 -23.72 -1.21 21.50
N LYS A 74 -23.56 -2.19 20.60
CA LYS A 74 -22.26 -2.78 20.20
C LYS A 74 -21.82 -2.31 18.81
N LEU A 75 -20.50 -2.27 18.59
CA LEU A 75 -19.89 -2.08 17.29
C LEU A 75 -19.17 -3.36 16.85
N ILE A 76 -19.55 -3.88 15.70
CA ILE A 76 -18.90 -5.04 15.09
C ILE A 76 -18.17 -4.59 13.82
N LEU A 77 -16.89 -4.91 13.74
CA LEU A 77 -16.07 -4.74 12.53
C LEU A 77 -15.81 -6.10 11.90
N ILE A 78 -16.30 -6.31 10.69
CA ILE A 78 -16.05 -7.52 9.91
C ILE A 78 -15.02 -7.18 8.85
N GLN A 79 -13.86 -7.84 8.89
CA GLN A 79 -12.73 -7.57 8.02
C GLN A 79 -12.71 -8.51 6.81
N ARG A 80 -12.06 -8.05 5.73
CA ARG A 80 -11.86 -8.79 4.46
C ARG A 80 -13.13 -9.29 3.83
N THR A 81 -14.20 -8.50 3.96
CA THR A 81 -15.52 -8.88 3.45
C THR A 81 -15.55 -8.96 1.92
N THR A 82 -16.24 -9.98 1.45
CA THR A 82 -16.44 -10.28 0.01
C THR A 82 -17.93 -10.50 -0.29
N ASP A 83 -18.25 -10.87 -1.52
CA ASP A 83 -19.63 -11.19 -1.91
C ASP A 83 -20.24 -12.37 -1.12
N ARG A 84 -19.45 -13.18 -0.41
CA ARG A 84 -19.91 -14.32 0.38
C ARG A 84 -20.70 -13.90 1.63
N ILE A 85 -20.49 -12.68 2.13
CA ILE A 85 -21.16 -12.17 3.34
C ILE A 85 -22.62 -11.77 3.11
N ILE A 86 -23.08 -11.74 1.87
CA ILE A 86 -24.41 -11.22 1.51
C ILE A 86 -25.53 -11.91 2.25
N LYS A 87 -25.48 -13.25 2.38
CA LYS A 87 -26.47 -14.01 3.13
C LYS A 87 -26.60 -13.53 4.58
N LEU A 88 -25.47 -13.25 5.22
CA LEU A 88 -25.47 -12.70 6.58
C LEU A 88 -26.21 -11.36 6.64
N ILE A 89 -25.93 -10.49 5.67
CA ILE A 89 -26.56 -9.16 5.60
C ILE A 89 -28.08 -9.29 5.44
N ASP A 90 -28.52 -10.20 4.56
CA ASP A 90 -29.95 -10.45 4.34
C ASP A 90 -30.63 -10.94 5.63
N ASP A 91 -30.06 -11.95 6.28
CA ASP A 91 -30.59 -12.50 7.53
C ASP A 91 -30.63 -11.48 8.68
N LEU A 92 -29.65 -10.56 8.74
CA LEU A 92 -29.61 -9.50 9.75
C LEU A 92 -30.60 -8.36 9.47
N LEU A 93 -30.83 -8.02 8.20
CA LEU A 93 -31.82 -7.02 7.79
C LEU A 93 -33.26 -7.50 8.11
N ASP A 94 -33.54 -8.76 7.82
CA ASP A 94 -34.86 -9.36 8.10
C ASP A 94 -35.22 -9.37 9.61
N LYS A 95 -34.18 -9.39 10.46
CA LYS A 95 -34.36 -9.44 11.94
C LYS A 95 -34.45 -8.07 12.62
N ASN A 96 -34.44 -6.96 11.85
CA ASN A 96 -34.59 -5.59 12.35
C ASN A 96 -33.70 -5.25 13.57
N ILE A 97 -32.42 -5.53 13.51
CA ILE A 97 -31.47 -5.30 14.59
C ILE A 97 -31.27 -3.78 14.81
N THR A 98 -31.57 -3.29 16.01
CA THR A 98 -31.58 -1.85 16.32
C THR A 98 -30.33 -1.35 17.06
N ASP A 99 -29.70 -2.21 17.86
CA ASP A 99 -28.66 -1.78 18.82
C ASP A 99 -27.23 -2.22 18.45
N VAL A 100 -27.04 -2.89 17.31
CA VAL A 100 -25.73 -3.28 16.83
C VAL A 100 -25.41 -2.49 15.57
N THR A 101 -24.25 -1.83 15.57
CA THR A 101 -23.69 -1.22 14.36
C THR A 101 -22.67 -2.17 13.77
N ILE A 102 -22.80 -2.49 12.48
CA ILE A 102 -21.90 -3.40 11.78
C ILE A 102 -21.20 -2.66 10.65
N VAL A 103 -19.88 -2.69 10.70
CA VAL A 103 -19.01 -2.12 9.68
C VAL A 103 -18.32 -3.25 8.93
N PHE A 104 -18.61 -3.36 7.65
CA PHE A 104 -17.97 -4.28 6.72
C PHE A 104 -16.76 -3.59 6.09
N ASN A 105 -15.56 -4.11 6.31
CA ASN A 105 -14.34 -3.60 5.70
C ASN A 105 -13.92 -4.53 4.56
N ALA A 106 -14.04 -4.03 3.34
CA ALA A 106 -13.68 -4.73 2.12
C ALA A 106 -12.46 -4.09 1.43
N GLY A 107 -11.74 -4.88 0.66
CA GLY A 107 -10.74 -4.39 -0.28
C GLY A 107 -11.38 -3.69 -1.49
N ILE A 108 -10.71 -3.78 -2.65
CA ILE A 108 -11.27 -3.24 -3.90
C ILE A 108 -12.48 -4.08 -4.32
N LEU A 109 -13.63 -3.43 -4.47
CA LEU A 109 -14.84 -4.03 -5.02
C LEU A 109 -15.14 -3.45 -6.40
N GLU A 110 -15.13 -4.30 -7.42
CA GLU A 110 -15.50 -3.91 -8.77
C GLU A 110 -17.00 -3.59 -8.88
N LYS A 111 -17.42 -2.91 -9.96
CA LYS A 111 -18.85 -2.60 -10.19
C LYS A 111 -19.74 -3.84 -10.27
N LYS A 112 -19.18 -4.99 -10.67
CA LYS A 112 -19.91 -6.28 -10.74
C LYS A 112 -20.05 -6.97 -9.38
N SER A 113 -19.39 -6.50 -8.29
CA SER A 113 -19.53 -7.07 -6.96
C SER A 113 -20.98 -6.96 -6.48
N LYS A 114 -21.51 -8.08 -6.03
CA LYS A 114 -22.87 -8.16 -5.49
C LYS A 114 -22.99 -7.42 -4.16
N LEU A 115 -21.94 -7.51 -3.31
CA LEU A 115 -21.89 -6.81 -2.02
C LEU A 115 -21.95 -5.29 -2.25
N ARG A 116 -21.12 -4.75 -3.14
CA ARG A 116 -21.15 -3.34 -3.51
C ARG A 116 -22.50 -2.92 -4.06
N SER A 117 -23.04 -3.68 -5.04
CA SER A 117 -24.33 -3.41 -5.67
C SER A 117 -25.49 -3.37 -4.66
N LYS A 118 -25.47 -4.28 -3.67
CA LYS A 118 -26.47 -4.31 -2.61
C LYS A 118 -26.44 -3.03 -1.75
N PHE A 119 -25.27 -2.63 -1.27
CA PHE A 119 -25.11 -1.41 -0.47
C PHE A 119 -25.40 -0.11 -1.25
N GLU A 120 -25.16 -0.10 -2.56
CA GLU A 120 -25.49 1.05 -3.41
C GLU A 120 -27.00 1.20 -3.65
N LYS A 121 -27.74 0.09 -3.73
CA LYS A 121 -29.19 0.08 -4.05
C LYS A 121 -30.09 0.26 -2.84
N GLU A 122 -29.76 -0.36 -1.72
CA GLU A 122 -30.62 -0.33 -0.53
C GLU A 122 -30.45 0.96 0.27
N LYS A 123 -31.57 1.57 0.66
CA LYS A 123 -31.58 2.87 1.36
C LYS A 123 -31.10 2.79 2.80
N THR A 124 -31.27 1.63 3.45
CA THR A 124 -30.87 1.36 4.83
C THR A 124 -29.40 1.01 4.99
N LEU A 125 -28.70 0.81 3.86
CA LEU A 125 -27.29 0.47 3.81
C LEU A 125 -26.47 1.67 3.34
N ILE A 126 -25.33 1.92 4.00
CA ILE A 126 -24.41 2.99 3.63
C ILE A 126 -23.12 2.38 3.12
N CYS A 127 -22.66 2.81 1.96
CA CYS A 127 -21.32 2.49 1.46
C CYS A 127 -20.45 3.73 1.24
N VAL A 128 -19.18 3.57 1.56
CA VAL A 128 -18.17 4.62 1.45
C VAL A 128 -17.00 4.08 0.65
N PRO A 129 -16.73 4.60 -0.56
CA PRO A 129 -15.57 4.25 -1.36
C PRO A 129 -14.33 5.02 -0.89
N PHE A 130 -13.20 4.33 -0.80
CA PHE A 130 -11.91 4.88 -0.42
C PHE A 130 -10.90 4.68 -1.54
N TYR A 131 -10.70 5.73 -2.33
CA TYR A 131 -9.74 5.73 -3.42
C TYR A 131 -8.35 6.14 -2.94
N LYS A 132 -7.32 5.79 -3.70
CA LYS A 132 -5.96 6.27 -3.45
C LYS A 132 -5.91 7.78 -3.33
N ASP A 133 -5.08 8.24 -2.40
CA ASP A 133 -4.76 9.65 -2.31
C ASP A 133 -3.86 10.09 -3.48
N ASP A 134 -4.11 11.27 -4.00
CA ASP A 134 -3.16 11.94 -4.86
C ASP A 134 -2.08 12.68 -4.02
N ILE A 135 -1.01 13.11 -4.68
CA ILE A 135 0.10 13.81 -4.03
C ILE A 135 -0.38 15.09 -3.34
N LYS A 136 -1.38 15.77 -3.90
CA LYS A 136 -1.94 17.00 -3.33
C LYS A 136 -2.65 16.71 -2.01
N THR A 137 -3.45 15.66 -1.98
CA THR A 137 -4.14 15.20 -0.76
C THR A 137 -3.16 14.78 0.32
N LEU A 138 -2.12 14.01 -0.03
CA LEU A 138 -1.08 13.60 0.93
C LEU A 138 -0.32 14.80 1.51
N ARG A 139 0.01 15.82 0.69
CA ARG A 139 0.59 17.07 1.18
C ARG A 139 -0.33 17.79 2.17
N GLN A 140 -1.62 17.82 1.88
CA GLN A 140 -2.60 18.42 2.77
C GLN A 140 -2.71 17.66 4.10
N VAL A 141 -2.68 16.33 4.07
CA VAL A 141 -2.64 15.49 5.27
C VAL A 141 -1.39 15.80 6.10
N ALA A 142 -0.21 15.84 5.48
CA ALA A 142 1.03 16.17 6.17
C ALA A 142 1.02 17.58 6.79
N ASN A 143 0.60 18.59 6.05
CA ASN A 143 0.50 19.94 6.55
C ASN A 143 -0.48 20.06 7.75
N ASN A 144 -1.66 19.44 7.65
CA ASN A 144 -2.65 19.44 8.72
C ASN A 144 -2.11 18.74 9.98
N PHE A 145 -1.36 17.64 9.81
CA PHE A 145 -0.72 16.93 10.91
C PHE A 145 0.30 17.83 11.64
N PHE A 146 1.16 18.50 10.90
CA PHE A 146 2.17 19.39 11.49
C PHE A 146 1.56 20.63 12.14
N ILE A 147 0.54 21.21 11.57
CA ILE A 147 -0.21 22.33 12.18
C ILE A 147 -0.83 21.88 13.51
N LYS A 148 -1.53 20.74 13.51
CA LYS A 148 -2.17 20.18 14.72
C LYS A 148 -1.15 19.92 15.85
N ASN A 149 0.05 19.45 15.50
CA ASN A 149 1.10 19.15 16.45
C ASN A 149 2.03 20.35 16.73
N LYS A 150 1.74 21.55 16.19
CA LYS A 150 2.53 22.78 16.33
C LYS A 150 3.99 22.62 15.87
N ILE A 151 4.21 21.81 14.85
CA ILE A 151 5.52 21.57 14.24
C ILE A 151 5.64 22.45 13.00
N SER A 152 6.67 23.28 12.92
CA SER A 152 6.96 24.13 11.76
C SER A 152 8.04 23.50 10.90
N LEU A 153 7.69 23.11 9.67
CA LEU A 153 8.60 22.57 8.67
C LEU A 153 8.53 23.37 7.37
N SER A 154 9.62 23.38 6.62
CA SER A 154 9.61 23.98 5.29
C SER A 154 8.77 23.12 4.32
N GLN A 155 8.21 23.76 3.29
CA GLN A 155 7.44 23.05 2.27
C GLN A 155 8.29 22.02 1.51
N GLU A 156 9.59 22.24 1.40
CA GLU A 156 10.54 21.32 0.82
C GLU A 156 10.61 20.01 1.63
N VAL A 157 10.69 20.11 2.95
CA VAL A 157 10.69 18.95 3.86
C VAL A 157 9.37 18.19 3.76
N VAL A 158 8.23 18.90 3.75
CA VAL A 158 6.92 18.26 3.59
C VAL A 158 6.83 17.50 2.26
N ASN A 159 7.30 18.11 1.18
CA ASN A 159 7.32 17.45 -0.13
C ASN A 159 8.20 16.19 -0.14
N LEU A 160 9.37 16.25 0.51
CA LEU A 160 10.26 15.10 0.64
C LEU A 160 9.59 13.93 1.38
N ILE A 161 8.91 14.21 2.50
CA ILE A 161 8.22 13.19 3.29
C ILE A 161 7.09 12.54 2.47
N VAL A 162 6.29 13.37 1.77
CA VAL A 162 5.20 12.89 0.92
C VAL A 162 5.72 12.05 -0.25
N GLU A 163 6.83 12.45 -0.87
CA GLU A 163 7.45 11.67 -1.95
C GLU A 163 7.93 10.30 -1.45
N ARG A 164 8.50 10.23 -0.26
CA ARG A 164 8.99 9.00 0.36
C ARG A 164 7.88 8.05 0.82
N SER A 165 6.68 8.58 1.08
CA SER A 165 5.52 7.74 1.39
C SER A 165 5.05 6.88 0.22
N SER A 166 5.60 7.08 -0.99
CA SER A 166 5.25 6.35 -2.23
C SER A 166 3.74 6.34 -2.55
N GLY A 167 3.02 7.37 -2.12
CA GLY A 167 1.58 7.50 -2.34
C GLY A 167 0.72 6.70 -1.35
N ASP A 168 1.33 6.10 -0.32
CA ASP A 168 0.63 5.36 0.72
C ASP A 168 0.40 6.23 1.97
N ARG A 169 -0.85 6.33 2.40
CA ARG A 169 -1.22 7.13 3.57
C ARG A 169 -0.73 6.54 4.89
N ILE A 170 -0.67 5.21 5.02
CA ILE A 170 -0.17 4.56 6.23
C ILE A 170 1.31 4.87 6.38
N ASN A 171 2.08 4.69 5.30
CA ASN A 171 3.49 5.02 5.29
C ASN A 171 3.70 6.51 5.61
N LEU A 172 2.92 7.40 5.00
CA LEU A 172 2.98 8.83 5.33
C LEU A 172 2.75 9.08 6.80
N MET A 173 1.68 8.55 7.38
CA MET A 173 1.35 8.77 8.80
C MET A 173 2.45 8.25 9.73
N ASN A 174 3.01 7.08 9.45
CA ASN A 174 4.13 6.52 10.20
C ASN A 174 5.37 7.45 10.17
N GLU A 175 5.68 8.04 9.00
CA GLU A 175 6.78 9.01 8.89
C GLU A 175 6.49 10.30 9.67
N LEU A 176 5.25 10.80 9.58
CA LEU A 176 4.84 12.00 10.32
C LEU A 176 4.91 11.79 11.84
N GLU A 177 4.49 10.62 12.33
CA GLU A 177 4.57 10.26 13.75
C GLU A 177 6.03 10.15 14.24
N LYS A 178 6.90 9.48 13.48
CA LYS A 178 8.34 9.44 13.80
C LYS A 178 8.96 10.82 13.93
N ILE A 179 8.65 11.71 12.98
CA ILE A 179 9.12 13.08 13.00
C ILE A 179 8.57 13.82 14.23
N SER A 180 7.29 13.65 14.56
CA SER A 180 6.67 14.30 15.70
C SER A 180 7.33 13.88 17.02
N LEU A 181 7.63 12.59 17.19
CA LEU A 181 8.35 12.08 18.36
C LEU A 181 9.77 12.65 18.47
N PHE A 182 10.48 12.75 17.34
CA PHE A 182 11.83 13.32 17.33
C PHE A 182 11.85 14.80 17.69
N VAL A 183 10.82 15.56 17.31
CA VAL A 183 10.73 17.01 17.58
C VAL A 183 10.40 17.31 19.04
N ILE A 184 9.82 16.38 19.80
CA ILE A 184 9.53 16.58 21.24
C ILE A 184 10.80 17.00 21.98
N ASP A 185 11.95 16.41 21.66
CA ASP A 185 13.24 16.68 22.32
C ASP A 185 14.03 17.80 21.63
N LYS A 186 13.68 18.19 20.42
CA LYS A 186 14.39 19.20 19.62
C LYS A 186 13.45 20.31 19.16
N LYS A 187 13.74 21.55 19.55
CA LYS A 187 12.92 22.73 19.17
C LYS A 187 12.89 23.05 17.67
N LYS A 188 13.83 22.53 16.88
CA LYS A 188 13.90 22.72 15.42
C LYS A 188 14.41 21.44 14.77
N ILE A 189 13.84 21.09 13.64
CA ILE A 189 14.28 20.01 12.78
C ILE A 189 14.71 20.59 11.43
N ASN A 190 15.85 20.17 10.92
CA ASN A 190 16.35 20.55 9.62
C ASN A 190 16.12 19.42 8.58
N ILE A 191 16.38 19.71 7.32
CA ILE A 191 16.20 18.75 6.23
C ILE A 191 17.08 17.50 6.40
N GLU A 192 18.28 17.65 6.94
CA GLU A 192 19.23 16.55 7.16
C GLU A 192 18.73 15.59 8.25
N ASP A 193 18.14 16.13 9.33
CA ASP A 193 17.52 15.33 10.38
C ASP A 193 16.35 14.51 9.80
N VAL A 194 15.51 15.12 8.96
CA VAL A 194 14.41 14.43 8.30
C VAL A 194 14.93 13.36 7.34
N ILE A 195 15.98 13.66 6.57
CA ILE A 195 16.64 12.71 5.69
C ILE A 195 17.12 11.50 6.48
N LYS A 196 17.76 11.69 7.63
CA LYS A 196 18.25 10.61 8.49
C LYS A 196 17.11 9.80 9.10
N LEU A 197 16.05 10.45 9.58
CA LEU A 197 14.89 9.80 10.18
C LEU A 197 14.08 8.99 9.18
N THR A 198 13.91 9.52 7.98
CA THR A 198 13.15 8.88 6.92
C THR A 198 13.98 7.91 6.09
N ASN A 199 15.32 7.96 6.15
CA ASN A 199 16.22 6.99 5.52
C ASN A 199 16.14 5.59 6.15
N LEU A 200 15.70 5.48 7.38
CA LEU A 200 15.40 4.17 8.00
C LEU A 200 14.17 3.51 7.35
N ALA A 201 13.35 4.28 6.64
CA ALA A 201 12.23 3.79 5.82
C ALA A 201 12.52 3.87 4.32
N GLU A 202 13.66 4.37 3.87
CA GLU A 202 14.17 4.03 2.55
C GLU A 202 14.52 2.52 2.59
N ASN A 203 13.48 1.73 2.45
CA ASN A 203 13.57 0.65 1.51
C ASN A 203 14.01 1.31 0.22
N TYR A 204 15.33 1.52 0.05
CA TYR A 204 15.89 1.63 -1.29
C TYR A 204 15.24 0.49 -2.01
N SER A 205 14.20 0.86 -2.70
CA SER A 205 13.24 -0.14 -3.08
C SER A 205 14.11 -1.16 -3.79
N VAL A 206 13.83 -2.40 -3.57
CA VAL A 206 14.32 -3.49 -4.41
C VAL A 206 14.35 -3.03 -5.88
N SER A 207 13.48 -2.11 -6.24
CA SER A 207 13.44 -1.38 -7.50
C SER A 207 14.67 -0.51 -7.75
N GLU A 208 15.14 0.28 -6.77
CA GLU A 208 16.33 1.15 -6.93
C GLU A 208 17.61 0.31 -7.00
N LEU A 209 17.69 -0.77 -6.22
CA LEU A 209 18.79 -1.74 -6.31
C LEU A 209 18.89 -2.34 -7.72
N ALA A 210 17.75 -2.82 -8.24
CA ALA A 210 17.67 -3.38 -9.58
C ALA A 210 18.00 -2.35 -10.67
N ASP A 211 17.55 -1.10 -10.53
CA ASP A 211 17.86 -0.04 -11.46
C ASP A 211 19.35 0.28 -11.47
N ASN A 212 19.98 0.40 -10.29
CA ASN A 212 21.41 0.68 -10.20
C ASN A 212 22.29 -0.51 -10.64
N CYS A 213 21.83 -1.74 -10.46
CA CYS A 213 22.47 -2.93 -11.04
C CYS A 213 22.47 -2.83 -12.58
N LEU A 214 21.32 -2.55 -13.20
CA LEU A 214 21.22 -2.40 -14.65
C LEU A 214 21.91 -1.11 -15.17
N LEU A 215 22.10 -0.11 -14.34
CA LEU A 215 22.93 1.06 -14.65
C LEU A 215 24.44 0.78 -14.54
N LYS A 216 24.85 -0.42 -14.14
CA LYS A 216 26.26 -0.76 -13.85
C LYS A 216 26.88 0.27 -12.89
N ASN A 217 26.17 0.60 -11.82
CA ASN A 217 26.59 1.56 -10.80
C ASN A 217 26.95 0.85 -9.49
N LEU A 218 28.13 0.21 -9.51
CA LEU A 218 28.61 -0.59 -8.37
C LEU A 218 28.69 0.20 -7.07
N ASN A 219 29.08 1.48 -7.11
CA ASN A 219 29.19 2.33 -5.92
C ASN A 219 27.84 2.51 -5.24
N LYS A 220 26.78 2.75 -6.03
CA LYS A 220 25.44 2.94 -5.49
C LYS A 220 24.86 1.60 -5.01
N VAL A 221 25.10 0.51 -5.72
CA VAL A 221 24.70 -0.86 -5.31
C VAL A 221 25.33 -1.21 -3.96
N ASN A 222 26.64 -1.00 -3.79
CA ASN A 222 27.33 -1.22 -2.50
C ASN A 222 26.73 -0.37 -1.39
N LYS A 223 26.46 0.90 -1.67
CA LYS A 223 25.84 1.80 -0.70
C LYS A 223 24.48 1.28 -0.25
N ILE A 224 23.64 0.84 -1.20
CA ILE A 224 22.31 0.28 -0.91
C ILE A 224 22.41 -0.97 -0.02
N PHE A 225 23.33 -1.89 -0.30
CA PHE A 225 23.51 -3.08 0.54
C PHE A 225 24.03 -2.76 1.94
N ASN A 226 24.88 -1.74 2.09
CA ASN A 226 25.43 -1.35 3.38
C ASN A 226 24.45 -0.56 4.26
N GLU A 227 23.51 0.15 3.64
CA GLU A 227 22.53 1.00 4.34
C GLU A 227 21.21 0.27 4.64
N ASN A 228 21.00 -0.92 4.06
CA ASN A 228 19.74 -1.67 4.21
C ASN A 228 19.98 -3.09 4.70
N ILE A 229 19.06 -3.53 5.56
CA ILE A 229 19.00 -4.92 6.01
C ILE A 229 17.93 -5.63 5.17
N PHE A 230 18.36 -6.43 4.19
CA PHE A 230 17.46 -7.25 3.40
C PHE A 230 17.16 -8.57 4.10
N SER A 231 15.87 -8.93 4.16
CA SER A 231 15.41 -10.22 4.64
C SER A 231 15.57 -11.32 3.56
N LEU A 232 15.38 -12.55 3.93
CA LEU A 232 15.37 -13.67 2.97
C LEU A 232 14.23 -13.54 1.94
N ASP A 233 13.08 -12.99 2.33
CA ASP A 233 11.95 -12.74 1.43
C ASP A 233 12.26 -11.64 0.42
N ASP A 234 13.02 -10.61 0.84
CA ASP A 234 13.48 -9.55 -0.06
C ASP A 234 14.41 -10.09 -1.14
N CYS A 235 15.17 -11.14 -0.87
CA CYS A 235 16.04 -11.77 -1.86
C CYS A 235 15.27 -12.26 -3.09
N ILE A 236 14.14 -12.93 -2.88
CA ILE A 236 13.27 -13.38 -3.98
C ILE A 236 12.69 -12.17 -4.73
N LEU A 237 12.29 -11.13 -4.00
CA LEU A 237 11.74 -9.91 -4.58
C LEU A 237 12.79 -9.16 -5.43
N ILE A 238 14.05 -9.08 -4.97
CA ILE A 238 15.18 -8.49 -5.70
C ILE A 238 15.36 -9.20 -7.04
N ILE A 239 15.47 -10.52 -7.02
CA ILE A 239 15.69 -11.34 -8.23
C ILE A 239 14.54 -11.17 -9.22
N ARG A 240 13.28 -11.23 -8.75
CA ARG A 240 12.10 -11.08 -9.63
C ARG A 240 11.98 -9.67 -10.20
N THR A 241 12.29 -8.64 -9.40
CA THR A 241 12.29 -7.25 -9.87
C THR A 241 13.37 -7.03 -10.92
N LEU A 242 14.57 -7.58 -10.70
CA LEU A 242 15.66 -7.51 -11.66
C LEU A 242 15.30 -8.24 -12.95
N LEU A 243 14.67 -9.42 -12.87
CA LEU A 243 14.20 -10.17 -14.03
C LEU A 243 13.15 -9.39 -14.83
N MET A 244 12.18 -8.79 -14.17
CA MET A 244 11.14 -7.99 -14.81
C MET A 244 11.74 -6.79 -15.57
N LYS A 245 12.67 -6.06 -14.91
CA LYS A 245 13.33 -4.90 -15.52
C LYS A 245 14.27 -5.31 -16.66
N SER A 246 14.96 -6.43 -16.55
CA SER A 246 15.83 -6.96 -17.63
C SER A 246 14.99 -7.40 -18.84
N LYS A 247 13.84 -8.04 -18.64
CA LYS A 247 12.91 -8.38 -19.73
C LYS A 247 12.40 -7.12 -20.44
N ARG A 248 12.00 -6.09 -19.68
CA ARG A 248 11.64 -4.79 -20.25
C ARG A 248 12.77 -4.19 -21.07
N LEU A 249 13.98 -4.23 -20.54
CA LEU A 249 15.18 -3.72 -21.25
C LEU A 249 15.41 -4.48 -22.57
N LEU A 250 15.27 -5.80 -22.56
CA LEU A 250 15.40 -6.63 -23.75
C LEU A 250 14.37 -6.25 -24.84
N GLU A 251 13.12 -6.04 -24.45
CA GLU A 251 12.06 -5.62 -25.39
C GLU A 251 12.38 -4.24 -25.99
N LEU A 252 12.79 -3.28 -25.17
CA LEU A 252 13.18 -1.95 -25.62
C LEU A 252 14.40 -1.99 -26.57
N LYS A 253 15.39 -2.84 -26.27
CA LYS A 253 16.54 -3.06 -27.15
C LYS A 253 16.17 -3.69 -28.51
N LYS A 254 15.19 -4.62 -28.52
CA LYS A 254 14.67 -5.18 -29.77
C LYS A 254 14.01 -4.11 -30.65
N VAL A 255 13.22 -3.22 -30.06
CA VAL A 255 12.57 -2.11 -30.76
C VAL A 255 13.62 -1.08 -31.24
N GLN A 256 14.67 -0.84 -30.47
CA GLN A 256 15.75 0.09 -30.86
C GLN A 256 16.45 -0.30 -32.17
N ARG A 257 16.44 -1.57 -32.56
CA ARG A 257 17.00 -2.02 -33.85
C ARG A 257 16.22 -1.47 -35.06
N THR A 258 14.93 -1.24 -34.88
CA THR A 258 14.05 -0.75 -35.96
C THR A 258 13.75 0.73 -35.87
N ASN A 259 13.79 1.30 -34.69
CA ASN A 259 13.56 2.72 -34.42
C ASN A 259 14.74 3.26 -33.57
N LYS A 260 15.40 4.34 -34.06
CA LYS A 260 16.52 4.94 -33.35
C LYS A 260 16.13 6.02 -32.32
N ASN A 261 14.84 6.43 -32.31
CA ASN A 261 14.37 7.48 -31.39
C ASN A 261 14.01 6.87 -30.03
N LEU A 262 14.90 6.98 -29.05
CA LEU A 262 14.73 6.42 -27.70
C LEU A 262 13.51 7.01 -26.97
N ASP A 263 13.20 8.28 -27.17
CA ASP A 263 12.09 8.94 -26.49
C ASP A 263 10.73 8.40 -27.00
N GLU A 264 10.63 8.12 -28.29
CA GLU A 264 9.45 7.46 -28.88
C GLU A 264 9.31 6.01 -28.39
N ILE A 265 10.40 5.26 -28.36
CA ILE A 265 10.41 3.87 -27.89
C ILE A 265 9.92 3.80 -26.42
N ILE A 266 10.47 4.64 -25.54
CA ILE A 266 10.13 4.68 -24.13
C ILE A 266 8.69 5.15 -23.91
N THR A 267 8.23 6.11 -24.71
CA THR A 267 6.87 6.67 -24.55
C THR A 267 5.80 5.73 -25.08
N SER A 268 6.09 4.96 -26.13
CA SER A 268 5.17 3.99 -26.73
C SER A 268 5.11 2.64 -26.02
N TYR A 269 6.04 2.38 -25.08
CA TYR A 269 6.12 1.10 -24.37
C TYR A 269 4.86 0.84 -23.53
N LYS A 270 4.41 -0.41 -23.51
CA LYS A 270 3.24 -0.86 -22.71
C LYS A 270 3.63 -2.02 -21.78
N PRO A 271 3.33 -1.94 -20.47
CA PRO A 271 2.68 -0.81 -19.78
C PRO A 271 3.55 0.46 -19.74
N PRO A 272 2.95 1.67 -19.66
CA PRO A 272 3.69 2.92 -19.70
C PRO A 272 4.77 3.01 -18.63
N ILE A 273 5.96 3.46 -19.01
CA ILE A 273 7.06 3.70 -18.09
C ILE A 273 6.78 4.99 -17.33
N PHE A 274 6.90 4.92 -15.99
CA PHE A 274 6.67 6.07 -15.14
C PHE A 274 7.64 7.21 -15.53
N TRP A 275 7.16 8.44 -15.55
CA TRP A 275 7.92 9.58 -16.08
C TRP A 275 9.26 9.81 -15.38
N LYS A 276 9.37 9.55 -14.07
CA LYS A 276 10.62 9.64 -13.30
C LYS A 276 11.65 8.57 -13.70
N ASP A 277 11.19 7.42 -14.19
CA ASP A 277 12.06 6.31 -14.55
C ASP A 277 12.58 6.39 -15.99
N LYS A 278 12.05 7.30 -16.82
CA LYS A 278 12.37 7.38 -18.25
C LYS A 278 13.86 7.62 -18.50
N GLU A 279 14.48 8.54 -17.77
CA GLU A 279 15.91 8.84 -17.90
C GLU A 279 16.79 7.68 -17.43
N ILE A 280 16.36 6.98 -16.38
CA ILE A 280 17.02 5.77 -15.87
C ILE A 280 16.99 4.69 -16.96
N VAL A 281 15.82 4.42 -17.51
CA VAL A 281 15.63 3.41 -18.57
C VAL A 281 16.41 3.77 -19.83
N LYS A 282 16.43 5.05 -20.22
CA LYS A 282 17.23 5.55 -21.35
C LYS A 282 18.73 5.28 -21.14
N SER A 283 19.21 5.54 -19.94
CA SER A 283 20.60 5.26 -19.56
C SER A 283 20.91 3.77 -19.55
N GLN A 284 19.97 2.92 -19.09
CA GLN A 284 20.09 1.47 -19.12
C GLN A 284 20.18 0.95 -20.57
N ILE A 285 19.30 1.42 -21.46
CA ILE A 285 19.31 1.04 -22.89
C ILE A 285 20.68 1.33 -23.53
N ASN A 286 21.32 2.45 -23.19
CA ASN A 286 22.62 2.83 -23.75
C ASN A 286 23.79 1.99 -23.20
N LYS A 287 23.64 1.37 -22.01
CA LYS A 287 24.72 0.59 -21.36
C LYS A 287 24.72 -0.89 -21.69
N TRP A 288 23.63 -1.41 -22.23
CA TRP A 288 23.47 -2.83 -22.49
C TRP A 288 23.37 -3.12 -23.98
N GLU A 289 24.02 -4.19 -24.42
CA GLU A 289 23.77 -4.77 -25.74
C GLU A 289 22.66 -5.84 -25.65
N LEU A 290 22.10 -6.24 -26.81
CA LEU A 290 21.01 -7.20 -26.84
C LEU A 290 21.46 -8.55 -26.27
N VAL A 291 22.63 -9.03 -26.71
CA VAL A 291 23.19 -10.31 -26.28
C VAL A 291 23.47 -10.33 -24.80
N ASP A 292 24.06 -9.25 -24.26
CA ASP A 292 24.34 -9.13 -22.82
C ASP A 292 23.07 -9.13 -21.99
N THR A 293 22.00 -8.52 -22.53
CA THR A 293 20.69 -8.50 -21.83
C THR A 293 20.05 -9.89 -21.81
N GLU A 294 20.18 -10.68 -22.87
CA GLU A 294 19.71 -12.08 -22.92
C GLU A 294 20.50 -12.96 -21.94
N GLU A 295 21.82 -12.79 -21.90
CA GLU A 295 22.68 -13.49 -20.95
C GLU A 295 22.37 -13.12 -19.50
N MET A 296 22.11 -11.86 -19.23
CA MET A 296 21.68 -11.38 -17.90
C MET A 296 20.40 -12.05 -17.46
N ILE A 297 19.39 -12.16 -18.33
CA ILE A 297 18.12 -12.85 -18.02
C ILE A 297 18.36 -14.33 -17.70
N TYR A 298 19.24 -15.00 -18.45
CA TYR A 298 19.60 -16.38 -18.17
C TYR A 298 20.25 -16.52 -16.78
N LYS A 299 21.23 -15.67 -16.47
CA LYS A 299 21.91 -15.65 -15.17
C LYS A 299 20.95 -15.38 -14.02
N ILE A 300 20.00 -14.45 -14.17
CA ILE A 300 18.98 -14.16 -13.16
C ILE A 300 18.11 -15.40 -12.87
N ASN A 301 17.65 -16.11 -13.91
CA ASN A 301 16.85 -17.32 -13.73
C ASN A 301 17.63 -18.42 -13.02
N LYS A 302 18.93 -18.57 -13.34
CA LYS A 302 19.81 -19.53 -12.67
C LYS A 302 19.98 -19.18 -11.19
N THR A 303 20.22 -17.89 -10.88
CA THR A 303 20.34 -17.39 -9.51
C THR A 303 19.02 -17.58 -8.72
N GLU A 304 17.85 -17.37 -9.37
CA GLU A 304 16.57 -17.64 -8.70
C GLU A 304 16.44 -19.10 -8.27
N LEU A 305 16.89 -20.01 -9.10
CA LEU A 305 16.90 -21.46 -8.77
C LEU A 305 17.84 -21.74 -7.61
N GLU A 306 19.06 -21.19 -7.63
CA GLU A 306 20.05 -21.36 -6.57
C GLU A 306 19.56 -20.81 -5.22
N VAL A 307 18.91 -19.64 -5.22
CA VAL A 307 18.28 -19.02 -4.03
C VAL A 307 17.20 -19.93 -3.47
N LYS A 308 16.33 -20.50 -4.32
CA LYS A 308 15.25 -21.40 -3.87
C LYS A 308 15.78 -22.73 -3.29
N GLN A 309 16.89 -23.22 -3.83
CA GLN A 309 17.54 -24.46 -3.33
C GLN A 309 18.33 -24.22 -2.04
N ASN A 310 18.85 -23.00 -1.84
CA ASN A 310 19.72 -22.63 -0.72
C ASN A 310 19.16 -21.41 0.03
N TYR A 311 17.92 -21.49 0.47
CA TYR A 311 17.19 -20.37 1.05
C TYR A 311 17.91 -19.69 2.23
N THR A 312 18.54 -20.48 3.10
CA THR A 312 19.32 -19.96 4.24
C THR A 312 20.52 -19.10 3.84
N ASN A 313 21.06 -19.30 2.63
CA ASN A 313 22.18 -18.52 2.08
C ASN A 313 21.75 -17.54 1.00
N ALA A 314 20.46 -17.29 0.85
CA ALA A 314 19.88 -16.48 -0.20
C ALA A 314 20.50 -15.07 -0.30
N LEU A 315 20.74 -14.43 0.85
CA LEU A 315 21.30 -13.08 0.90
C LEU A 315 22.70 -13.01 0.27
N ASN A 316 23.57 -13.95 0.59
CA ASN A 316 24.94 -13.99 0.02
C ASN A 316 24.89 -14.24 -1.49
N ILE A 317 24.05 -15.19 -1.94
CA ILE A 317 23.87 -15.51 -3.37
C ILE A 317 23.40 -14.27 -4.14
N VAL A 318 22.37 -13.58 -3.63
CA VAL A 318 21.80 -12.39 -4.28
C VAL A 318 22.77 -11.22 -4.26
N SER A 319 23.42 -10.98 -3.12
CA SER A 319 24.41 -9.88 -3.01
C SER A 319 25.58 -10.08 -3.98
N ASP A 320 26.15 -11.28 -4.02
CA ASP A 320 27.24 -11.60 -4.93
C ASP A 320 26.81 -11.44 -6.40
N PHE A 321 25.66 -11.98 -6.74
CA PHE A 321 25.10 -11.85 -8.10
C PHE A 321 24.90 -10.41 -8.52
N VAL A 322 24.23 -9.59 -7.67
CA VAL A 322 23.91 -8.18 -7.99
C VAL A 322 25.16 -7.32 -8.06
N LEU A 323 26.13 -7.53 -7.14
CA LEU A 323 27.41 -6.82 -7.14
C LEU A 323 28.25 -7.14 -8.39
N ASN A 324 28.32 -8.42 -8.78
CA ASN A 324 29.02 -8.82 -9.99
C ASN A 324 28.35 -8.33 -11.28
N SER A 325 27.01 -8.26 -11.29
CA SER A 325 26.26 -7.76 -12.44
C SER A 325 26.30 -6.23 -12.58
N ALA A 326 26.64 -5.51 -11.51
CA ALA A 326 26.78 -4.05 -11.50
C ALA A 326 28.19 -3.55 -11.91
N ARG A 327 29.12 -4.45 -12.19
CA ARG A 327 30.45 -4.16 -12.76
C ARG A 327 30.36 -4.03 -14.27
#